data_082d41774f640db82e3d27e25a4fbb57
#
_entry.id   082d41774f640db82e3d27e25a4fbb57
#
_cell.length_a   1.000
_cell.length_b   1.000
_cell.length_c   1.000
_cell.angle_alpha   90.00
_cell.angle_beta   90.00
_cell.angle_gamma   90.00
#
_symmetry.space_group_name_H-M   'P 1'
#
loop_
_entity.id
_entity.type
_entity.pdbx_description
1 polymer ?
#
loop_
_entity_poly.entity_id
_entity_poly.type
_entity_poly.pdbx_seq_one_letter_code
_entity_poly.pdbx_strand_id
1 'polypeptide(L)'
;MAVEFKYTTKYRKTDGNLSWRFTPPDDAKSAGVVNNITFQDGRTARHEIPKLIKLVDKFRKGEIKVGRIGSRSTLRQVFSHYRDSFHFKKLSYTTELAYTYGLHYICRTKVFGKDLGDIAVSAINPQHCSEAYQTWCESVSVSSGNKHARLISVLLNYCVSLDIITHNPMAKVQKESHEPRSVVWTKDQVELFLDTAFNNFKFRNIGLLVLMCYEWGQRPADIRNLRWDCVNFSDEKVTITQTKRGATVTLPIPSNMLDMLTQQFADWGWQEYVIPHQRPSDGCYIPFSCSQVGETVNEVKTVCDLPSDLRAGDLRKTAINEMIESGVDQLAIMSVTGHKNVQSLNPYNKHNYNTARKALDKRRSNS
;
A
#
# COMPACT_ATOMS: atom_id res chain seq x y z
N MET A 1 -22.91 -0.85 42.55
CA MET A 1 -22.00 -0.36 41.49
C MET A 1 -21.81 -1.47 40.46
N ALA A 2 -22.11 -1.20 39.19
CA ALA A 2 -21.87 -2.17 38.12
C ALA A 2 -20.35 -2.27 37.90
N VAL A 3 -19.77 -3.45 38.10
CA VAL A 3 -18.36 -3.67 37.82
C VAL A 3 -18.18 -3.65 36.28
N GLU A 4 -17.59 -2.61 35.77
CA GLU A 4 -17.15 -2.55 34.36
C GLU A 4 -15.82 -3.29 34.24
N PHE A 5 -15.82 -4.34 33.46
CA PHE A 5 -14.59 -5.09 33.15
C PHE A 5 -13.90 -4.52 31.91
N LYS A 6 -12.57 -4.41 31.96
CA LYS A 6 -11.74 -4.06 30.81
C LYS A 6 -12.04 -5.00 29.64
N TYR A 7 -12.07 -4.47 28.40
CA TYR A 7 -12.36 -5.24 27.17
C TYR A 7 -13.74 -5.91 27.12
N THR A 8 -14.74 -5.40 27.83
CA THR A 8 -16.06 -6.04 27.91
C THR A 8 -17.16 -5.06 27.54
N THR A 9 -18.06 -5.47 26.66
CA THR A 9 -19.28 -4.76 26.32
C THR A 9 -20.49 -5.53 26.85
N LYS A 10 -21.35 -4.84 27.61
CA LYS A 10 -22.63 -5.35 28.07
C LYS A 10 -23.73 -4.86 27.14
N TYR A 11 -24.54 -5.77 26.63
CA TYR A 11 -25.64 -5.42 25.75
C TYR A 11 -26.91 -6.23 26.09
N ARG A 12 -28.06 -5.67 25.74
CA ARG A 12 -29.36 -6.33 25.89
C ARG A 12 -29.73 -6.95 24.56
N LYS A 13 -30.12 -8.23 24.58
CA LYS A 13 -30.62 -8.92 23.40
C LYS A 13 -32.06 -8.51 23.07
N THR A 14 -32.55 -8.90 21.88
CA THR A 14 -33.94 -8.72 21.46
C THR A 14 -34.96 -9.44 22.36
N ASP A 15 -34.55 -10.49 23.04
CA ASP A 15 -35.34 -11.24 24.05
C ASP A 15 -35.34 -10.58 25.45
N GLY A 16 -34.74 -9.40 25.59
CA GLY A 16 -34.63 -8.69 26.85
C GLY A 16 -33.51 -9.13 27.79
N ASN A 17 -32.86 -10.27 27.50
CA ASN A 17 -31.80 -10.83 28.33
C ASN A 17 -30.48 -10.05 28.19
N LEU A 18 -29.70 -9.97 29.28
CA LEU A 18 -28.40 -9.33 29.26
C LEU A 18 -27.31 -10.32 28.89
N SER A 19 -26.42 -9.90 28.00
CA SER A 19 -25.24 -10.65 27.60
C SER A 19 -23.98 -9.79 27.73
N TRP A 20 -22.84 -10.44 27.95
CA TRP A 20 -21.53 -9.81 28.09
C TRP A 20 -20.60 -10.35 27.00
N ARG A 21 -20.05 -9.46 26.19
CA ARG A 21 -19.09 -9.81 25.17
C ARG A 21 -17.69 -9.35 25.60
N PHE A 22 -16.81 -10.30 25.84
CA PHE A 22 -15.39 -10.03 26.00
C PHE A 22 -14.73 -9.96 24.63
N THR A 23 -14.11 -8.81 24.32
CA THR A 23 -13.40 -8.56 23.07
C THR A 23 -11.95 -8.24 23.42
N PRO A 24 -11.03 -9.24 23.43
CA PRO A 24 -9.64 -9.00 23.74
C PRO A 24 -9.01 -8.04 22.73
N PRO A 25 -7.94 -7.33 23.10
CA PRO A 25 -7.19 -6.51 22.18
C PRO A 25 -6.63 -7.36 21.04
N ASP A 26 -6.45 -6.72 19.87
CA ASP A 26 -6.08 -7.42 18.63
C ASP A 26 -4.73 -8.13 18.72
N ASP A 27 -3.78 -7.62 19.50
CA ASP A 27 -2.49 -8.26 19.79
C ASP A 27 -2.68 -9.62 20.47
N ALA A 28 -3.45 -9.69 21.56
CA ALA A 28 -3.71 -10.92 22.28
C ALA A 28 -4.58 -11.91 21.50
N LYS A 29 -5.53 -11.39 20.71
CA LYS A 29 -6.39 -12.18 19.83
C LYS A 29 -5.60 -12.79 18.69
N SER A 30 -4.78 -12.01 18.02
CA SER A 30 -3.93 -12.46 16.90
C SER A 30 -2.89 -13.48 17.37
N ALA A 31 -2.37 -13.33 18.60
CA ALA A 31 -1.50 -14.29 19.24
C ALA A 31 -2.20 -15.61 19.63
N GLY A 32 -3.54 -15.69 19.50
CA GLY A 32 -4.30 -16.87 19.91
C GLY A 32 -4.37 -17.07 21.42
N VAL A 33 -4.04 -16.04 22.20
CA VAL A 33 -4.04 -16.10 23.68
C VAL A 33 -5.46 -16.16 24.22
N VAL A 34 -6.34 -15.33 23.66
CA VAL A 34 -7.78 -15.28 24.00
C VAL A 34 -8.58 -14.86 22.79
N ASN A 35 -9.73 -15.49 22.57
CA ASN A 35 -10.69 -15.15 21.51
C ASN A 35 -11.84 -14.29 22.05
N ASN A 36 -12.68 -13.76 21.14
CA ASN A 36 -13.94 -13.15 21.52
C ASN A 36 -14.85 -14.19 22.16
N ILE A 37 -15.36 -13.91 23.35
CA ILE A 37 -16.26 -14.81 24.08
C ILE A 37 -17.50 -14.04 24.48
N THR A 38 -18.68 -14.66 24.24
CA THR A 38 -19.96 -14.10 24.69
C THR A 38 -20.52 -14.95 25.80
N PHE A 39 -20.80 -14.31 26.96
CA PHE A 39 -21.42 -14.95 28.13
C PHE A 39 -22.90 -14.60 28.13
N GLN A 40 -23.74 -15.63 28.33
CA GLN A 40 -25.19 -15.50 28.33
C GLN A 40 -25.73 -15.06 29.70
N ASP A 41 -24.95 -15.28 30.78
CA ASP A 41 -25.33 -14.92 32.13
C ASP A 41 -24.24 -14.15 32.85
N GLY A 42 -24.66 -13.28 33.79
CA GLY A 42 -23.75 -12.37 34.48
C GLY A 42 -22.91 -13.06 35.58
N ARG A 43 -23.28 -14.26 36.03
CA ARG A 43 -22.49 -15.00 37.06
C ARG A 43 -21.23 -15.56 36.40
N THR A 44 -21.39 -16.27 35.28
CA THR A 44 -20.29 -16.83 34.51
C THR A 44 -19.39 -15.69 33.96
N ALA A 45 -19.98 -14.60 33.46
CA ALA A 45 -19.22 -13.44 33.01
C ALA A 45 -18.31 -12.86 34.13
N ARG A 46 -18.86 -12.65 35.31
CA ARG A 46 -18.09 -12.10 36.47
C ARG A 46 -16.97 -13.01 36.93
N HIS A 47 -17.10 -14.32 36.78
CA HIS A 47 -16.09 -15.30 37.17
C HIS A 47 -15.00 -15.47 36.08
N GLU A 48 -15.37 -15.52 34.83
CA GLU A 48 -14.43 -15.84 33.71
C GLU A 48 -13.71 -14.62 33.15
N ILE A 49 -14.38 -13.45 33.01
CA ILE A 49 -13.77 -12.26 32.44
C ILE A 49 -12.48 -11.82 33.17
N PRO A 50 -12.41 -11.78 34.51
CA PRO A 50 -11.17 -11.45 35.21
C PRO A 50 -10.00 -12.39 34.91
N LYS A 51 -10.27 -13.69 34.67
CA LYS A 51 -9.24 -14.67 34.28
C LYS A 51 -8.72 -14.36 32.86
N LEU A 52 -9.63 -14.03 31.95
CA LEU A 52 -9.28 -13.65 30.57
C LEU A 52 -8.45 -12.36 30.54
N ILE A 53 -8.80 -11.36 31.34
CA ILE A 53 -8.02 -10.13 31.50
C ILE A 53 -6.62 -10.43 32.01
N LYS A 54 -6.49 -11.25 33.07
CA LYS A 54 -5.17 -11.67 33.59
C LYS A 54 -4.33 -12.39 32.54
N LEU A 55 -4.96 -13.17 31.66
CA LEU A 55 -4.27 -13.86 30.57
C LEU A 55 -3.72 -12.88 29.55
N VAL A 56 -4.53 -11.87 29.17
CA VAL A 56 -4.09 -10.77 28.29
C VAL A 56 -2.95 -9.97 28.92
N ASP A 57 -3.06 -9.64 30.21
CA ASP A 57 -2.03 -8.86 30.90
C ASP A 57 -0.71 -9.63 31.02
N LYS A 58 -0.76 -10.94 31.29
CA LYS A 58 0.42 -11.83 31.30
C LYS A 58 1.09 -11.90 29.93
N PHE A 59 0.29 -12.01 28.86
CA PHE A 59 0.80 -11.98 27.50
C PHE A 59 1.53 -10.66 27.20
N ARG A 60 0.91 -9.51 27.54
CA ARG A 60 1.50 -8.18 27.34
C ARG A 60 2.76 -7.92 28.17
N LYS A 61 2.88 -8.56 29.31
CA LYS A 61 4.10 -8.53 30.13
C LYS A 61 5.19 -9.48 29.64
N GLY A 62 4.93 -10.26 28.57
CA GLY A 62 5.87 -11.26 28.06
C GLY A 62 5.99 -12.52 28.92
N GLU A 63 5.13 -12.68 29.94
CA GLU A 63 5.09 -13.86 30.83
C GLU A 63 4.50 -15.09 30.11
N ILE A 64 3.71 -14.89 29.07
CA ILE A 64 3.21 -15.93 28.17
C ILE A 64 3.92 -15.78 26.84
N LYS A 65 4.86 -16.67 26.55
CA LYS A 65 5.42 -16.81 25.21
C LYS A 65 4.38 -17.47 24.32
N VAL A 66 4.15 -16.92 23.12
CA VAL A 66 3.39 -17.62 22.07
C VAL A 66 4.09 -18.95 21.84
N GLY A 67 3.38 -20.06 22.06
CA GLY A 67 3.96 -21.40 22.03
C GLY A 67 4.60 -21.71 20.66
N ARG A 68 5.50 -22.70 20.62
CA ARG A 68 6.05 -23.21 19.36
C ARG A 68 4.87 -23.55 18.44
N ILE A 69 4.90 -22.98 17.23
CA ILE A 69 3.93 -23.37 16.20
C ILE A 69 4.28 -24.75 15.65
N GLY A 70 3.24 -25.50 15.30
CA GLY A 70 3.36 -26.84 14.73
C GLY A 70 2.19 -27.13 13.78
N SER A 71 2.10 -28.35 13.28
CA SER A 71 1.11 -28.77 12.29
C SER A 71 -0.36 -28.53 12.71
N ARG A 72 -0.64 -28.56 14.01
CA ARG A 72 -1.98 -28.30 14.57
C ARG A 72 -2.25 -26.82 14.86
N SER A 73 -1.24 -25.94 14.71
CA SER A 73 -1.44 -24.50 14.90
C SER A 73 -2.37 -23.95 13.83
N THR A 74 -3.27 -23.04 14.22
CA THR A 74 -4.17 -22.37 13.28
C THR A 74 -3.41 -21.35 12.45
N LEU A 75 -3.95 -21.00 11.28
CA LEU A 75 -3.35 -19.97 10.42
C LEU A 75 -3.17 -18.65 11.18
N ARG A 76 -4.09 -18.30 12.09
CA ARG A 76 -4.01 -17.11 12.95
C ARG A 76 -2.83 -17.16 13.91
N GLN A 77 -2.56 -18.33 14.51
CA GLN A 77 -1.41 -18.53 15.40
C GLN A 77 -0.09 -18.46 14.62
N VAL A 78 -0.04 -19.03 13.41
CA VAL A 78 1.11 -18.91 12.52
C VAL A 78 1.34 -17.46 12.11
N PHE A 79 0.30 -16.70 11.79
CA PHE A 79 0.43 -15.28 11.48
C PHE A 79 1.03 -14.50 12.67
N SER A 80 0.56 -14.75 13.88
CA SER A 80 1.14 -14.12 15.08
C SER A 80 2.63 -14.45 15.23
N HIS A 81 3.02 -15.71 15.08
CA HIS A 81 4.41 -16.13 15.13
C HIS A 81 5.27 -15.51 13.99
N TYR A 82 4.71 -15.41 12.77
CA TYR A 82 5.37 -14.76 11.64
C TYR A 82 5.65 -13.27 11.91
N ARG A 83 4.73 -12.55 12.57
CA ARG A 83 4.94 -11.14 12.96
C ARG A 83 6.13 -10.94 13.88
N ASP A 84 6.44 -11.93 14.73
CA ASP A 84 7.60 -11.89 15.63
C ASP A 84 8.89 -12.32 14.94
N SER A 85 8.82 -12.85 13.72
CA SER A 85 9.97 -13.33 12.97
C SER A 85 10.89 -12.22 12.49
N PHE A 86 12.18 -12.57 12.33
CA PHE A 86 13.18 -11.69 11.73
C PHE A 86 12.80 -11.20 10.33
N HIS A 87 12.14 -12.05 9.53
CA HIS A 87 11.71 -11.70 8.17
C HIS A 87 10.65 -10.60 8.17
N PHE A 88 9.68 -10.68 9.09
CA PHE A 88 8.63 -9.67 9.20
C PHE A 88 9.18 -8.33 9.73
N LYS A 89 10.05 -8.38 10.75
CA LYS A 89 10.67 -7.18 11.36
C LYS A 89 11.61 -6.41 10.42
N LYS A 90 12.06 -7.04 9.32
CA LYS A 90 12.84 -6.37 8.27
C LYS A 90 11.99 -5.68 7.20
N LEU A 91 10.69 -5.86 7.22
CA LEU A 91 9.81 -5.20 6.27
C LEU A 91 9.81 -3.69 6.49
N SER A 92 9.64 -2.92 5.39
CA SER A 92 9.35 -1.50 5.54
C SER A 92 8.01 -1.30 6.23
N TYR A 93 7.87 -0.21 6.97
CA TYR A 93 6.64 0.11 7.72
C TYR A 93 5.36 -0.01 6.87
N THR A 94 5.37 0.51 5.64
CA THR A 94 4.22 0.41 4.72
C THR A 94 3.90 -1.03 4.32
N THR A 95 4.92 -1.88 4.14
CA THR A 95 4.75 -3.31 3.83
C THR A 95 4.24 -4.06 5.06
N GLU A 96 4.77 -3.76 6.24
CA GLU A 96 4.32 -4.32 7.52
C GLU A 96 2.82 -4.05 7.74
N LEU A 97 2.39 -2.80 7.58
CA LEU A 97 0.97 -2.43 7.66
C LEU A 97 0.13 -3.18 6.64
N ALA A 98 0.56 -3.21 5.37
CA ALA A 98 -0.17 -3.90 4.30
C ALA A 98 -0.30 -5.41 4.58
N TYR A 99 0.76 -6.04 5.11
CA TYR A 99 0.74 -7.44 5.50
C TYR A 99 -0.18 -7.68 6.69
N THR A 100 -0.09 -6.83 7.71
CA THR A 100 -0.93 -6.93 8.91
C THR A 100 -2.41 -6.86 8.55
N TYR A 101 -2.84 -5.82 7.82
CA TYR A 101 -4.24 -5.68 7.41
C TYR A 101 -4.68 -6.80 6.47
N GLY A 102 -3.86 -7.14 5.47
CA GLY A 102 -4.17 -8.19 4.51
C GLY A 102 -4.30 -9.57 5.16
N LEU A 103 -3.38 -9.93 6.07
CA LEU A 103 -3.44 -11.22 6.78
C LEU A 103 -4.59 -11.28 7.79
N HIS A 104 -4.95 -10.16 8.42
CA HIS A 104 -6.16 -10.09 9.24
C HIS A 104 -7.43 -10.32 8.39
N TYR A 105 -7.50 -9.73 7.20
CA TYR A 105 -8.61 -9.94 6.28
C TYR A 105 -8.68 -11.41 5.84
N ILE A 106 -7.55 -12.00 5.43
CA ILE A 106 -7.42 -13.42 5.06
C ILE A 106 -7.90 -14.34 6.19
N CYS A 107 -7.48 -14.07 7.43
CA CYS A 107 -7.89 -14.86 8.58
C CYS A 107 -9.40 -14.80 8.88
N ARG A 108 -10.10 -13.76 8.42
CA ARG A 108 -11.56 -13.59 8.59
C ARG A 108 -12.36 -14.11 7.39
N THR A 109 -11.68 -14.48 6.30
CA THR A 109 -12.34 -15.02 5.11
C THR A 109 -13.02 -16.34 5.47
N LYS A 110 -14.30 -16.46 5.14
CA LYS A 110 -15.07 -17.69 5.33
C LYS A 110 -14.72 -18.68 4.22
N VAL A 111 -14.42 -19.90 4.62
CA VAL A 111 -14.14 -21.03 3.73
C VAL A 111 -14.90 -22.24 4.28
N PHE A 112 -15.84 -22.76 3.51
CA PHE A 112 -16.73 -23.83 3.94
C PHE A 112 -17.37 -23.58 5.32
N GLY A 113 -17.81 -22.33 5.55
CA GLY A 113 -18.49 -21.90 6.79
C GLY A 113 -17.59 -21.59 7.98
N LYS A 114 -16.26 -21.78 7.89
CA LYS A 114 -15.29 -21.48 8.95
C LYS A 114 -14.37 -20.33 8.55
N ASP A 115 -13.88 -19.58 9.54
CA ASP A 115 -12.82 -18.61 9.30
C ASP A 115 -11.53 -19.34 8.92
N LEU A 116 -10.91 -18.96 7.80
CA LEU A 116 -9.64 -19.54 7.33
C LEU A 116 -8.54 -19.43 8.41
N GLY A 117 -8.58 -18.35 9.19
CA GLY A 117 -7.67 -18.11 10.32
C GLY A 117 -7.76 -19.15 11.44
N ASP A 118 -8.89 -19.85 11.57
CA ASP A 118 -9.15 -20.80 12.64
C ASP A 118 -8.95 -22.28 12.18
N ILE A 119 -8.54 -22.47 10.91
CA ILE A 119 -8.18 -23.77 10.37
C ILE A 119 -6.73 -24.10 10.72
N ALA A 120 -6.45 -25.31 11.17
CA ALA A 120 -5.09 -25.79 11.39
C ALA A 120 -4.30 -25.78 10.08
N VAL A 121 -3.04 -25.30 10.11
CA VAL A 121 -2.23 -25.13 8.88
C VAL A 121 -2.07 -26.43 8.10
N SER A 122 -1.94 -27.56 8.78
CA SER A 122 -1.84 -28.90 8.14
C SER A 122 -3.14 -29.35 7.47
N ALA A 123 -4.28 -28.78 7.86
CA ALA A 123 -5.58 -29.07 7.26
C ALA A 123 -5.94 -28.15 6.09
N ILE A 124 -5.18 -27.05 5.90
CA ILE A 124 -5.37 -26.16 4.76
C ILE A 124 -4.91 -26.89 3.50
N ASN A 125 -5.82 -27.13 2.61
CA ASN A 125 -5.60 -27.82 1.33
C ASN A 125 -5.88 -26.90 0.12
N PRO A 126 -5.61 -27.33 -1.11
CA PRO A 126 -5.88 -26.52 -2.30
C PRO A 126 -7.34 -26.09 -2.47
N GLN A 127 -8.31 -26.89 -1.99
CA GLN A 127 -9.75 -26.54 -2.07
C GLN A 127 -10.06 -25.34 -1.16
N HIS A 128 -9.55 -25.31 0.07
CA HIS A 128 -9.68 -24.15 0.95
C HIS A 128 -9.07 -22.89 0.33
N CYS A 129 -7.90 -23.03 -0.31
CA CYS A 129 -7.22 -21.91 -0.96
C CYS A 129 -7.98 -21.41 -2.20
N SER A 130 -8.59 -22.32 -2.97
CA SER A 130 -9.39 -21.98 -4.16
C SER A 130 -10.66 -21.23 -3.78
N GLU A 131 -11.39 -21.74 -2.78
CA GLU A 131 -12.59 -21.09 -2.24
C GLU A 131 -12.30 -19.69 -1.71
N ALA A 132 -11.21 -19.54 -0.92
CA ALA A 132 -10.77 -18.24 -0.43
C ALA A 132 -10.42 -17.29 -1.58
N TYR A 133 -9.70 -17.78 -2.59
CA TYR A 133 -9.32 -16.99 -3.76
C TYR A 133 -10.52 -16.48 -4.53
N GLN A 134 -11.49 -17.36 -4.79
CA GLN A 134 -12.75 -16.99 -5.46
C GLN A 134 -13.49 -15.93 -4.65
N THR A 135 -13.67 -16.14 -3.34
CA THR A 135 -14.28 -15.14 -2.43
C THR A 135 -13.59 -13.77 -2.53
N TRP A 136 -12.26 -13.72 -2.58
CA TRP A 136 -11.53 -12.43 -2.70
C TRP A 136 -11.71 -11.78 -4.07
N CYS A 137 -11.80 -12.57 -5.14
CA CYS A 137 -12.03 -12.05 -6.48
C CYS A 137 -13.44 -11.47 -6.62
N GLU A 138 -14.45 -12.18 -6.13
CA GLU A 138 -15.85 -11.78 -6.20
C GLU A 138 -16.19 -10.61 -5.30
N SER A 139 -15.67 -10.61 -4.06
CA SER A 139 -15.98 -9.55 -3.07
C SER A 139 -15.33 -8.22 -3.36
N VAL A 140 -14.19 -8.18 -4.07
CA VAL A 140 -13.42 -6.96 -4.34
C VAL A 140 -13.01 -6.85 -5.80
N SER A 141 -12.08 -7.70 -6.27
CA SER A 141 -11.59 -7.75 -7.65
C SER A 141 -10.54 -8.86 -7.82
N VAL A 142 -10.28 -9.27 -9.05
CA VAL A 142 -9.19 -10.21 -9.40
C VAL A 142 -7.81 -9.69 -8.92
N SER A 143 -7.55 -8.39 -9.04
CA SER A 143 -6.33 -7.78 -8.53
C SER A 143 -6.16 -7.93 -7.01
N SER A 144 -7.27 -7.76 -6.26
CA SER A 144 -7.29 -7.97 -4.80
C SER A 144 -7.12 -9.45 -4.46
N GLY A 145 -7.81 -10.35 -5.16
CA GLY A 145 -7.65 -11.80 -5.03
C GLY A 145 -6.19 -12.22 -5.22
N ASN A 146 -5.56 -11.74 -6.29
CA ASN A 146 -4.14 -11.99 -6.57
C ASN A 146 -3.20 -11.45 -5.49
N LYS A 147 -3.52 -10.27 -4.90
CA LYS A 147 -2.78 -9.70 -3.79
C LYS A 147 -2.87 -10.57 -2.53
N HIS A 148 -4.08 -10.99 -2.15
CA HIS A 148 -4.29 -11.86 -0.99
C HIS A 148 -3.69 -13.26 -1.20
N ALA A 149 -3.77 -13.81 -2.42
CA ALA A 149 -3.13 -15.07 -2.76
C ALA A 149 -1.60 -15.04 -2.60
N ARG A 150 -0.95 -13.94 -2.99
CA ARG A 150 0.48 -13.75 -2.72
C ARG A 150 0.78 -13.65 -1.24
N LEU A 151 -0.06 -12.95 -0.50
CA LEU A 151 0.15 -12.69 0.93
C LEU A 151 -0.01 -13.96 1.77
N ILE A 152 -1.06 -14.77 1.53
CA ILE A 152 -1.20 -16.07 2.20
C ILE A 152 -0.06 -17.02 1.80
N SER A 153 0.40 -16.96 0.54
CA SER A 153 1.55 -17.76 0.09
C SER A 153 2.82 -17.45 0.87
N VAL A 154 3.06 -16.19 1.24
CA VAL A 154 4.20 -15.83 2.11
C VAL A 154 4.09 -16.55 3.45
N LEU A 155 2.90 -16.56 4.06
CA LEU A 155 2.67 -17.22 5.36
C LEU A 155 2.77 -18.75 5.27
N LEU A 156 2.23 -19.34 4.20
CA LEU A 156 2.30 -20.80 3.98
C LEU A 156 3.73 -21.25 3.65
N ASN A 157 4.48 -20.45 2.86
CA ASN A 157 5.90 -20.72 2.62
C ASN A 157 6.73 -20.61 3.90
N TYR A 158 6.37 -19.69 4.80
CA TYR A 158 6.98 -19.64 6.13
C TYR A 158 6.73 -20.95 6.91
N CYS A 159 5.52 -21.53 6.82
CA CYS A 159 5.24 -22.84 7.41
C CYS A 159 6.07 -23.95 6.77
N VAL A 160 6.29 -23.90 5.44
CA VAL A 160 7.18 -24.87 4.75
C VAL A 160 8.62 -24.73 5.24
N SER A 161 9.13 -23.49 5.42
CA SER A 161 10.50 -23.26 5.90
C SER A 161 10.73 -23.71 7.35
N LEU A 162 9.65 -23.94 8.12
CA LEU A 162 9.69 -24.47 9.48
C LEU A 162 9.30 -25.96 9.56
N ASP A 163 9.21 -26.65 8.43
CA ASP A 163 8.80 -28.06 8.31
C ASP A 163 7.44 -28.37 8.96
N ILE A 164 6.56 -27.38 9.05
CA ILE A 164 5.21 -27.52 9.59
C ILE A 164 4.26 -28.16 8.57
N ILE A 165 4.43 -27.81 7.31
CA ILE A 165 3.77 -28.39 6.14
C ILE A 165 4.82 -28.70 5.05
N THR A 166 4.55 -29.71 4.24
CA THR A 166 5.50 -30.17 3.20
C THR A 166 5.48 -29.31 1.93
N HIS A 167 4.37 -28.66 1.64
CA HIS A 167 4.20 -27.82 0.44
C HIS A 167 3.15 -26.73 0.69
N ASN A 168 3.22 -25.68 -0.12
CA ASN A 168 2.27 -24.58 -0.08
C ASN A 168 1.02 -24.94 -0.92
N PRO A 169 -0.16 -25.16 -0.30
CA PRO A 169 -1.37 -25.50 -1.04
C PRO A 169 -1.85 -24.37 -1.97
N MET A 170 -1.54 -23.11 -1.69
CA MET A 170 -1.90 -21.98 -2.55
C MET A 170 -1.15 -22.01 -3.91
N ALA A 171 -0.03 -22.72 -4.00
CA ALA A 171 0.71 -22.88 -5.25
C ALA A 171 -0.06 -23.63 -6.34
N LYS A 172 -1.00 -24.51 -5.94
CA LYS A 172 -1.85 -25.27 -6.87
C LYS A 172 -3.10 -24.52 -7.34
N VAL A 173 -3.39 -23.35 -6.76
CA VAL A 173 -4.55 -22.53 -7.15
C VAL A 173 -4.26 -21.81 -8.45
N GLN A 174 -5.09 -22.04 -9.45
CA GLN A 174 -5.06 -21.31 -10.71
C GLN A 174 -5.53 -19.87 -10.44
N LYS A 175 -4.68 -18.90 -10.78
CA LYS A 175 -4.98 -17.48 -10.59
C LYS A 175 -5.34 -16.86 -11.92
N GLU A 176 -6.35 -16.01 -11.89
CA GLU A 176 -6.71 -15.23 -13.07
C GLU A 176 -5.68 -14.16 -13.40
N SER A 177 -5.47 -13.94 -14.69
CA SER A 177 -4.65 -12.81 -15.13
C SER A 177 -5.42 -11.51 -14.92
N HIS A 178 -4.71 -10.47 -14.53
CA HIS A 178 -5.26 -9.12 -14.41
C HIS A 178 -4.48 -8.20 -15.32
N GLU A 179 -5.17 -7.56 -16.26
CA GLU A 179 -4.53 -6.58 -17.12
C GLU A 179 -4.07 -5.35 -16.30
N PRO A 180 -2.82 -4.93 -16.49
CA PRO A 180 -2.34 -3.70 -15.86
C PRO A 180 -3.19 -2.51 -16.30
N ARG A 181 -3.43 -1.59 -15.38
CA ARG A 181 -4.12 -0.33 -15.67
C ARG A 181 -3.41 0.41 -16.83
N SER A 182 -4.18 0.78 -17.86
CA SER A 182 -3.66 1.39 -19.11
C SER A 182 -3.81 2.92 -19.16
N VAL A 183 -4.49 3.53 -18.19
CA VAL A 183 -4.78 4.97 -18.16
C VAL A 183 -3.50 5.80 -18.16
N VAL A 184 -3.49 6.85 -18.97
CA VAL A 184 -2.48 7.90 -19.08
C VAL A 184 -3.18 9.25 -19.14
N TRP A 185 -2.49 10.30 -18.74
CA TRP A 185 -2.97 11.66 -18.89
C TRP A 185 -2.67 12.16 -20.30
N THR A 186 -3.53 12.99 -20.86
CA THR A 186 -3.17 13.78 -22.06
C THR A 186 -2.47 15.07 -21.61
N LYS A 187 -1.74 15.69 -22.55
CA LYS A 187 -1.08 16.97 -22.30
C LYS A 187 -2.08 18.04 -21.84
N ASP A 188 -3.21 18.16 -22.55
CA ASP A 188 -4.27 19.12 -22.24
C ASP A 188 -4.86 18.89 -20.82
N GLN A 189 -4.99 17.62 -20.40
CA GLN A 189 -5.45 17.29 -19.04
C GLN A 189 -4.44 17.69 -17.98
N VAL A 190 -3.15 17.53 -18.25
CA VAL A 190 -2.08 17.99 -17.34
C VAL A 190 -2.10 19.50 -17.24
N GLU A 191 -2.14 20.21 -18.37
CA GLU A 191 -2.17 21.67 -18.42
C GLU A 191 -3.39 22.22 -17.66
N LEU A 192 -4.58 21.72 -17.94
CA LEU A 192 -5.82 22.12 -17.25
C LEU A 192 -5.76 21.89 -15.74
N PHE A 193 -5.20 20.74 -15.32
CA PHE A 193 -5.01 20.44 -13.89
C PHE A 193 -4.05 21.44 -13.25
N LEU A 194 -2.92 21.74 -13.90
CA LEU A 194 -1.90 22.65 -13.37
C LEU A 194 -2.42 24.07 -13.30
N ASP A 195 -3.11 24.56 -14.32
CA ASP A 195 -3.74 25.87 -14.31
C ASP A 195 -4.73 26.01 -13.14
N THR A 196 -5.58 25.02 -12.97
CA THR A 196 -6.54 25.00 -11.85
C THR A 196 -5.85 24.98 -10.50
N ALA A 197 -4.79 24.17 -10.36
CA ALA A 197 -4.09 24.01 -9.10
C ALA A 197 -3.26 25.25 -8.73
N PHE A 198 -2.60 25.89 -9.70
CA PHE A 198 -1.75 27.06 -9.41
C PHE A 198 -2.56 28.35 -9.21
N ASN A 199 -3.74 28.43 -9.76
CA ASN A 199 -4.68 29.55 -9.50
C ASN A 199 -5.35 29.46 -8.11
N ASN A 200 -5.10 28.41 -7.33
CA ASN A 200 -5.67 28.25 -6.01
C ASN A 200 -4.59 27.88 -4.98
N PHE A 201 -4.37 28.76 -4.00
CA PHE A 201 -3.36 28.54 -2.97
C PHE A 201 -3.50 27.18 -2.25
N LYS A 202 -4.72 26.72 -2.02
CA LYS A 202 -5.00 25.40 -1.40
C LYS A 202 -4.40 24.25 -2.22
N PHE A 203 -4.35 24.36 -3.53
CA PHE A 203 -3.93 23.30 -4.43
C PHE A 203 -2.52 23.45 -4.98
N ARG A 204 -1.87 24.59 -4.74
CA ARG A 204 -0.53 24.90 -5.31
C ARG A 204 0.49 23.80 -5.05
N ASN A 205 0.60 23.31 -3.82
CA ASN A 205 1.57 22.27 -3.47
C ASN A 205 1.27 20.93 -4.18
N ILE A 206 0.01 20.59 -4.39
CA ILE A 206 -0.34 19.39 -5.17
C ILE A 206 -0.14 19.60 -6.66
N GLY A 207 -0.36 20.81 -7.17
CA GLY A 207 -0.01 21.20 -8.54
C GLY A 207 1.48 21.00 -8.80
N LEU A 208 2.34 21.48 -7.90
CA LEU A 208 3.79 21.31 -7.99
C LEU A 208 4.20 19.83 -7.92
N LEU A 209 3.54 19.00 -7.09
CA LEU A 209 3.75 17.55 -7.06
C LEU A 209 3.41 16.92 -8.43
N VAL A 210 2.27 17.26 -9.00
CA VAL A 210 1.82 16.74 -10.31
C VAL A 210 2.78 17.16 -11.42
N LEU A 211 3.19 18.42 -11.45
CA LEU A 211 4.18 18.93 -12.40
C LEU A 211 5.50 18.14 -12.32
N MET A 212 6.08 17.98 -11.14
CA MET A 212 7.32 17.23 -10.95
C MET A 212 7.17 15.74 -11.27
N CYS A 213 6.01 15.14 -10.99
CA CYS A 213 5.75 13.74 -11.39
C CYS A 213 5.67 13.60 -12.92
N TYR A 214 5.12 14.58 -13.61
CA TYR A 214 4.98 14.59 -15.05
C TYR A 214 6.32 14.87 -15.72
N GLU A 215 6.98 15.98 -15.41
CA GLU A 215 8.23 16.41 -16.05
C GLU A 215 9.38 15.40 -15.81
N TRP A 216 9.53 14.96 -14.58
CA TRP A 216 10.64 14.06 -14.21
C TRP A 216 10.28 12.57 -14.26
N GLY A 217 9.04 12.22 -14.60
CA GLY A 217 8.59 10.84 -14.63
C GLY A 217 8.78 10.11 -13.31
N GLN A 218 8.76 10.81 -12.16
CA GLN A 218 8.96 10.21 -10.84
C GLN A 218 7.65 9.75 -10.20
N ARG A 219 7.75 8.89 -9.17
CA ARG A 219 6.57 8.44 -8.45
C ARG A 219 6.09 9.50 -7.47
N PRO A 220 4.78 9.69 -7.28
CA PRO A 220 4.26 10.62 -6.27
C PRO A 220 4.80 10.36 -4.86
N ALA A 221 5.10 9.09 -4.52
CA ALA A 221 5.68 8.72 -3.23
C ALA A 221 7.12 9.24 -3.04
N ASP A 222 7.88 9.35 -4.12
CA ASP A 222 9.25 9.87 -4.08
C ASP A 222 9.24 11.40 -4.07
N ILE A 223 8.41 12.03 -4.90
CA ILE A 223 8.28 13.49 -5.00
C ILE A 223 7.70 14.11 -3.73
N ARG A 224 6.65 13.55 -3.13
CA ARG A 224 6.05 14.10 -1.90
C ARG A 224 7.01 14.20 -0.71
N ASN A 225 8.06 13.37 -0.72
CA ASN A 225 9.08 13.37 0.33
C ASN A 225 10.34 14.18 -0.07
N LEU A 226 10.30 14.92 -1.17
CA LEU A 226 11.43 15.73 -1.63
C LEU A 226 11.73 16.82 -0.62
N ARG A 227 13.02 16.94 -0.27
CA ARG A 227 13.54 17.92 0.69
C ARG A 227 14.30 19.02 -0.03
N TRP A 228 14.40 20.18 0.58
CA TRP A 228 15.13 21.29 0.01
C TRP A 228 16.64 21.03 -0.15
N ASP A 229 17.24 20.23 0.71
CA ASP A 229 18.65 19.82 0.60
C ASP A 229 18.94 18.94 -0.64
N CYS A 230 17.91 18.42 -1.30
CA CYS A 230 18.01 17.69 -2.56
C CYS A 230 17.94 18.60 -3.80
N VAL A 231 17.63 19.88 -3.65
CA VAL A 231 17.47 20.85 -4.73
C VAL A 231 18.70 21.77 -4.77
N ASN A 232 19.42 21.75 -5.87
CA ASN A 232 20.55 22.66 -6.10
C ASN A 232 20.15 23.70 -7.15
N PHE A 233 19.82 24.89 -6.68
CA PHE A 233 19.41 26.01 -7.55
C PHE A 233 20.57 26.54 -8.40
N SER A 234 21.80 26.51 -7.91
CA SER A 234 22.99 27.04 -8.64
C SER A 234 23.34 26.15 -9.86
N ASP A 235 23.18 24.85 -9.72
CA ASP A 235 23.44 23.88 -10.80
C ASP A 235 22.15 23.45 -11.52
N GLU A 236 21.02 24.04 -11.18
CA GLU A 236 19.70 23.75 -11.75
C GLU A 236 19.38 22.24 -11.80
N LYS A 237 19.66 21.54 -10.69
CA LYS A 237 19.47 20.09 -10.61
C LYS A 237 18.81 19.66 -9.30
N VAL A 238 18.11 18.55 -9.37
CA VAL A 238 17.52 17.86 -8.22
C VAL A 238 18.05 16.43 -8.12
N THR A 239 18.33 15.97 -6.90
CA THR A 239 18.76 14.60 -6.64
C THR A 239 17.68 13.86 -5.85
N ILE A 240 17.08 12.83 -6.45
CA ILE A 240 15.96 12.09 -5.88
C ILE A 240 16.39 10.65 -5.58
N THR A 241 16.32 10.26 -4.31
CA THR A 241 16.50 8.86 -3.90
C THR A 241 15.15 8.16 -3.80
N GLN A 242 14.93 7.20 -4.68
CA GLN A 242 13.65 6.49 -4.79
C GLN A 242 13.43 5.54 -3.61
N THR A 243 12.33 5.71 -2.89
CA THR A 243 11.98 4.94 -1.68
C THR A 243 11.81 3.44 -1.93
N LYS A 244 11.26 3.05 -3.09
CA LYS A 244 10.94 1.64 -3.39
C LYS A 244 12.14 0.79 -3.77
N ARG A 245 13.17 1.35 -4.41
CA ARG A 245 14.31 0.60 -4.99
C ARG A 245 15.68 1.14 -4.58
N GLY A 246 15.72 2.22 -3.82
CA GLY A 246 16.94 2.88 -3.39
C GLY A 246 17.81 3.37 -4.58
N ALA A 247 17.21 3.60 -5.74
CA ALA A 247 17.92 4.20 -6.86
C ALA A 247 17.97 5.71 -6.66
N THR A 248 19.14 6.31 -6.88
CA THR A 248 19.32 7.77 -6.87
C THR A 248 19.42 8.24 -8.31
N VAL A 249 18.64 9.26 -8.66
CA VAL A 249 18.67 9.93 -9.95
C VAL A 249 18.92 11.41 -9.74
N THR A 250 19.76 12.01 -10.61
CA THR A 250 19.98 13.45 -10.64
C THR A 250 19.41 13.99 -11.94
N LEU A 251 18.46 14.92 -11.84
CA LEU A 251 17.66 15.40 -12.94
C LEU A 251 17.84 16.91 -13.11
N PRO A 252 17.86 17.44 -14.35
CA PRO A 252 17.84 18.86 -14.57
C PRO A 252 16.49 19.45 -14.14
N ILE A 253 16.51 20.70 -13.71
CA ILE A 253 15.31 21.48 -13.43
C ILE A 253 15.05 22.37 -14.66
N PRO A 254 13.93 22.15 -15.39
CA PRO A 254 13.56 23.03 -16.49
C PRO A 254 13.35 24.48 -16.03
N SER A 255 13.65 25.47 -16.86
CA SER A 255 13.61 26.88 -16.49
C SER A 255 12.25 27.33 -15.93
N ASN A 256 11.14 26.89 -16.56
CA ASN A 256 9.80 27.19 -16.07
C ASN A 256 9.54 26.62 -14.67
N MET A 257 10.08 25.44 -14.37
CA MET A 257 9.98 24.81 -13.04
C MET A 257 10.94 25.45 -12.03
N LEU A 258 12.09 25.95 -12.48
CA LEU A 258 13.06 26.63 -11.65
C LEU A 258 12.44 27.88 -11.00
N ASP A 259 11.73 28.70 -11.79
CA ASP A 259 11.02 29.88 -11.30
C ASP A 259 9.97 29.50 -10.24
N MET A 260 9.20 28.43 -10.50
CA MET A 260 8.20 27.94 -9.56
C MET A 260 8.82 27.40 -8.28
N LEU A 261 9.93 26.68 -8.36
CA LEU A 261 10.64 26.16 -7.19
C LEU A 261 11.30 27.30 -6.39
N THR A 262 11.79 28.34 -7.06
CA THR A 262 12.35 29.54 -6.42
C THR A 262 11.27 30.28 -5.62
N GLN A 263 10.09 30.48 -6.21
CA GLN A 263 8.96 31.05 -5.50
C GLN A 263 8.49 30.14 -4.34
N GLN A 264 8.44 28.82 -4.56
CA GLN A 264 8.09 27.85 -3.53
C GLN A 264 9.10 27.87 -2.37
N PHE A 265 10.41 28.06 -2.66
CA PHE A 265 11.45 28.18 -1.64
C PHE A 265 11.30 29.48 -0.83
N ALA A 266 10.95 30.58 -1.48
CA ALA A 266 10.67 31.83 -0.78
C ALA A 266 9.53 31.69 0.23
N ASP A 267 8.48 30.93 -0.13
CA ASP A 267 7.31 30.73 0.72
C ASP A 267 7.50 29.64 1.78
N TRP A 268 8.23 28.56 1.46
CA TRP A 268 8.30 27.32 2.24
C TRP A 268 9.73 26.86 2.59
N GLY A 269 10.77 27.58 2.19
CA GLY A 269 12.17 27.21 2.42
C GLY A 269 12.60 27.17 3.90
N TRP A 270 11.80 27.76 4.80
CA TRP A 270 12.03 27.76 6.25
C TRP A 270 11.70 26.41 6.93
N GLN A 271 11.08 25.48 6.24
CA GLN A 271 10.80 24.11 6.68
C GLN A 271 11.45 23.09 5.73
N GLU A 272 11.43 21.82 6.06
CA GLU A 272 12.27 20.78 5.47
C GLU A 272 11.88 20.35 4.04
N TYR A 273 10.55 20.31 3.73
CA TYR A 273 10.02 19.68 2.53
C TYR A 273 9.68 20.66 1.42
N VAL A 274 9.94 20.29 0.16
CA VAL A 274 9.56 21.09 -1.01
C VAL A 274 8.04 21.20 -1.14
N ILE A 275 7.32 20.12 -0.80
CA ILE A 275 5.87 20.05 -0.93
C ILE A 275 5.26 19.62 0.41
N PRO A 276 5.23 20.50 1.42
CA PRO A 276 4.59 20.18 2.69
C PRO A 276 3.08 20.14 2.54
N HIS A 277 2.41 19.36 3.37
CA HIS A 277 0.98 19.50 3.55
C HIS A 277 0.72 20.88 4.18
N GLN A 278 -0.22 21.65 3.64
CA GLN A 278 -0.45 23.04 4.07
C GLN A 278 -1.01 23.17 5.49
N ARG A 279 -1.50 22.08 6.08
CA ARG A 279 -1.94 22.06 7.48
C ARG A 279 -0.87 21.37 8.31
N PRO A 280 -0.30 22.07 9.32
CA PRO A 280 0.69 21.44 10.19
C PRO A 280 0.03 20.32 11.02
N SER A 281 0.82 19.29 11.34
CA SER A 281 0.48 18.27 12.33
C SER A 281 1.41 18.47 13.52
N ASP A 282 0.84 18.63 14.72
CA ASP A 282 1.59 18.87 15.96
C ASP A 282 2.62 20.02 15.85
N GLY A 283 2.24 21.10 15.13
CA GLY A 283 3.09 22.26 14.90
C GLY A 283 4.18 22.07 13.84
N CYS A 284 4.30 20.90 13.21
CA CYS A 284 5.28 20.61 12.17
C CYS A 284 4.60 20.45 10.80
N TYR A 285 5.24 20.98 9.77
CA TYR A 285 4.83 20.74 8.38
C TYR A 285 5.43 19.41 7.91
N ILE A 286 4.58 18.49 7.54
CA ILE A 286 4.94 17.14 7.09
C ILE A 286 4.51 16.93 5.62
N PRO A 287 5.11 15.96 4.92
CA PRO A 287 4.66 15.61 3.58
C PRO A 287 3.21 15.13 3.54
N PHE A 288 2.56 15.30 2.39
CA PHE A 288 1.27 14.63 2.15
C PHE A 288 1.38 13.13 2.40
N SER A 289 0.41 12.53 3.04
CA SER A 289 0.24 11.06 3.01
C SER A 289 -0.18 10.60 1.61
N CYS A 290 -0.04 9.30 1.31
CA CYS A 290 -0.47 8.77 0.01
C CYS A 290 -1.98 8.95 -0.23
N SER A 291 -2.81 8.86 0.82
CA SER A 291 -4.25 9.11 0.75
C SER A 291 -4.55 10.57 0.47
N GLN A 292 -3.92 11.50 1.19
CA GLN A 292 -4.10 12.93 0.98
C GLN A 292 -3.70 13.39 -0.44
N VAL A 293 -2.62 12.82 -1.01
CA VAL A 293 -2.29 13.08 -2.43
C VAL A 293 -3.46 12.67 -3.32
N GLY A 294 -4.01 11.48 -3.14
CA GLY A 294 -5.13 10.98 -3.94
C GLY A 294 -6.41 11.82 -3.74
N GLU A 295 -6.73 12.19 -2.51
CA GLU A 295 -7.89 13.02 -2.15
C GLU A 295 -7.77 14.42 -2.77
N THR A 296 -6.63 15.09 -2.60
CA THR A 296 -6.44 16.44 -3.13
C THR A 296 -6.37 16.46 -4.66
N VAL A 297 -5.74 15.45 -5.29
CA VAL A 297 -5.79 15.30 -6.77
C VAL A 297 -7.24 15.13 -7.25
N ASN A 298 -8.05 14.34 -6.54
CA ASN A 298 -9.47 14.19 -6.88
C ASN A 298 -10.26 15.49 -6.69
N GLU A 299 -9.98 16.28 -5.65
CA GLU A 299 -10.60 17.59 -5.46
C GLU A 299 -10.31 18.52 -6.66
N VAL A 300 -9.05 18.63 -7.09
CA VAL A 300 -8.67 19.46 -8.26
C VAL A 300 -9.36 18.96 -9.52
N LYS A 301 -9.33 17.65 -9.79
CA LYS A 301 -10.01 17.06 -10.95
C LYS A 301 -11.52 17.37 -10.99
N THR A 302 -12.17 17.37 -9.82
CA THR A 302 -13.58 17.71 -9.72
C THR A 302 -13.82 19.18 -10.06
N VAL A 303 -12.92 20.08 -9.66
CA VAL A 303 -13.03 21.53 -9.96
C VAL A 303 -12.87 21.79 -11.47
N CYS A 304 -12.00 21.06 -12.16
CA CYS A 304 -11.75 21.26 -13.60
C CYS A 304 -12.40 20.18 -14.48
N ASP A 305 -13.36 19.44 -13.97
CA ASP A 305 -14.15 18.42 -14.70
C ASP A 305 -13.29 17.38 -15.44
N LEU A 306 -12.19 16.97 -14.86
CA LEU A 306 -11.31 15.93 -15.41
C LEU A 306 -11.83 14.51 -15.07
N PRO A 307 -11.53 13.50 -15.89
CA PRO A 307 -11.95 12.13 -15.67
C PRO A 307 -11.58 11.60 -14.29
N SER A 308 -12.54 11.00 -13.60
CA SER A 308 -12.39 10.51 -12.22
C SER A 308 -11.37 9.39 -12.08
N ASP A 309 -11.11 8.66 -13.14
CA ASP A 309 -10.17 7.53 -13.18
C ASP A 309 -8.70 7.94 -13.25
N LEU A 310 -8.37 9.19 -13.62
CA LEU A 310 -6.98 9.69 -13.62
C LEU A 310 -6.38 9.71 -12.21
N ARG A 311 -5.13 9.28 -12.07
CA ARG A 311 -4.39 9.25 -10.79
C ARG A 311 -3.01 9.88 -10.95
N ALA A 312 -2.50 10.50 -9.89
CA ALA A 312 -1.12 11.02 -9.89
C ALA A 312 -0.07 9.93 -10.21
N GLY A 313 -0.32 8.67 -9.85
CA GLY A 313 0.56 7.55 -10.18
C GLY A 313 0.66 7.25 -11.68
N ASP A 314 -0.33 7.66 -12.48
CA ASP A 314 -0.35 7.45 -13.93
C ASP A 314 0.59 8.42 -14.67
N LEU A 315 0.93 9.58 -14.08
CA LEU A 315 1.82 10.61 -14.66
C LEU A 315 3.19 10.05 -15.03
N ARG A 316 3.78 9.20 -14.20
CA ARG A 316 5.05 8.54 -14.54
C ARG A 316 4.92 7.67 -15.78
N LYS A 317 3.78 7.01 -15.96
CA LYS A 317 3.51 6.21 -17.15
C LYS A 317 3.32 7.12 -18.36
N THR A 318 2.62 8.22 -18.20
CA THR A 318 2.46 9.26 -19.23
C THR A 318 3.82 9.73 -19.71
N ALA A 319 4.68 10.22 -18.83
CA ALA A 319 6.03 10.70 -19.16
C ALA A 319 6.88 9.64 -19.88
N ILE A 320 6.85 8.38 -19.42
CA ILE A 320 7.59 7.30 -20.09
C ILE A 320 7.05 7.04 -21.51
N ASN A 321 5.73 7.02 -21.67
CA ASN A 321 5.14 6.82 -23.00
C ASN A 321 5.50 7.97 -23.95
N GLU A 322 5.44 9.22 -23.49
CA GLU A 322 5.83 10.38 -24.29
C GLU A 322 7.31 10.34 -24.70
N MET A 323 8.21 9.96 -23.78
CA MET A 323 9.62 9.76 -24.10
C MET A 323 9.82 8.66 -25.17
N ILE A 324 9.11 7.53 -25.06
CA ILE A 324 9.16 6.45 -26.05
C ILE A 324 8.61 6.94 -27.40
N GLU A 325 7.49 7.64 -27.42
CA GLU A 325 6.86 8.19 -28.63
C GLU A 325 7.72 9.26 -29.28
N SER A 326 8.49 10.00 -28.51
CA SER A 326 9.48 10.96 -28.99
C SER A 326 10.74 10.29 -29.53
N GLY A 327 10.91 8.98 -29.32
CA GLY A 327 12.08 8.22 -29.81
C GLY A 327 13.31 8.34 -28.93
N VAL A 328 13.12 8.68 -27.65
CA VAL A 328 14.20 8.74 -26.65
C VAL A 328 14.74 7.32 -26.43
N ASP A 329 16.06 7.19 -26.35
CA ASP A 329 16.71 5.92 -26.09
C ASP A 329 16.34 5.33 -24.72
N GLN A 330 16.25 3.99 -24.65
CA GLN A 330 15.82 3.30 -23.42
C GLN A 330 16.75 3.55 -22.24
N LEU A 331 18.07 3.68 -22.47
CA LEU A 331 19.04 3.98 -21.42
C LEU A 331 18.85 5.41 -20.90
N ALA A 332 18.53 6.36 -21.77
CA ALA A 332 18.18 7.72 -21.36
C ALA A 332 16.90 7.75 -20.54
N ILE A 333 15.85 7.01 -20.95
CA ILE A 333 14.61 6.86 -20.16
C ILE A 333 14.91 6.25 -18.77
N MET A 334 15.78 5.26 -18.72
CA MET A 334 16.20 4.64 -17.45
C MET A 334 16.96 5.61 -16.56
N SER A 335 17.79 6.48 -17.13
CA SER A 335 18.54 7.50 -16.39
C SER A 335 17.60 8.53 -15.74
N VAL A 336 16.54 8.93 -16.45
CA VAL A 336 15.49 9.82 -15.91
C VAL A 336 14.66 9.11 -14.86
N THR A 337 14.20 7.91 -15.15
CA THR A 337 13.19 7.22 -14.35
C THR A 337 13.75 6.35 -13.22
N GLY A 338 15.07 6.09 -13.18
CA GLY A 338 15.72 5.24 -12.20
C GLY A 338 15.37 3.75 -12.33
N HIS A 339 15.01 3.27 -13.53
CA HIS A 339 14.82 1.84 -13.76
C HIS A 339 16.17 1.13 -13.83
N LYS A 340 16.36 0.09 -13.00
CA LYS A 340 17.62 -0.70 -12.97
C LYS A 340 17.71 -1.75 -14.06
N ASN A 341 16.60 -2.06 -14.75
CA ASN A 341 16.52 -3.11 -15.75
C ASN A 341 15.61 -2.67 -16.89
N VAL A 342 16.08 -2.85 -18.13
CA VAL A 342 15.33 -2.57 -19.37
C VAL A 342 13.99 -3.31 -19.42
N GLN A 343 13.94 -4.55 -18.90
CA GLN A 343 12.69 -5.32 -18.80
C GLN A 343 11.60 -4.61 -17.99
N SER A 344 11.98 -3.68 -17.11
CA SER A 344 11.03 -2.86 -16.36
C SER A 344 10.29 -1.85 -17.25
N LEU A 345 10.76 -1.61 -18.47
CA LEU A 345 10.11 -0.76 -19.48
C LEU A 345 9.13 -1.54 -20.37
N ASN A 346 9.17 -2.89 -20.36
CA ASN A 346 8.27 -3.72 -21.19
C ASN A 346 6.78 -3.36 -21.07
N PRO A 347 6.24 -3.02 -19.87
CA PRO A 347 4.84 -2.61 -19.76
C PRO A 347 4.48 -1.34 -20.55
N TYR A 348 5.48 -0.53 -20.92
CA TYR A 348 5.33 0.71 -21.68
C TYR A 348 5.62 0.51 -23.18
N ASN A 349 6.34 -0.55 -23.55
CA ASN A 349 6.63 -0.94 -24.93
C ASN A 349 5.39 -1.58 -25.59
N LYS A 350 4.33 -0.81 -25.77
CA LYS A 350 3.21 -1.25 -26.60
C LYS A 350 3.57 -1.02 -28.08
N HIS A 351 3.20 -1.98 -28.94
CA HIS A 351 3.27 -1.75 -30.39
C HIS A 351 2.45 -0.50 -30.72
N ASN A 352 3.14 0.57 -31.09
CA ASN A 352 2.55 1.85 -31.41
C ASN A 352 2.85 2.16 -32.88
N TYR A 353 1.80 2.46 -33.64
CA TYR A 353 1.91 2.82 -35.05
C TYR A 353 2.88 3.99 -35.30
N ASN A 354 2.84 5.02 -34.46
CA ASN A 354 3.72 6.18 -34.57
C ASN A 354 5.19 5.83 -34.41
N THR A 355 5.51 4.98 -33.43
CA THR A 355 6.88 4.48 -33.20
C THR A 355 7.36 3.63 -34.39
N ALA A 356 6.50 2.74 -34.89
CA ALA A 356 6.82 1.94 -36.09
C ALA A 356 7.04 2.81 -37.32
N ARG A 357 6.19 3.83 -37.55
CA ARG A 357 6.33 4.80 -38.62
C ARG A 357 7.65 5.54 -38.53
N LYS A 358 7.96 6.15 -37.39
CA LYS A 358 9.23 6.86 -37.17
C LYS A 358 10.45 5.95 -37.40
N ALA A 359 10.40 4.70 -36.96
CA ALA A 359 11.49 3.74 -37.22
C ALA A 359 11.69 3.47 -38.72
N LEU A 360 10.60 3.31 -39.48
CA LEU A 360 10.67 3.10 -40.91
C LEU A 360 11.13 4.37 -41.67
N ASP A 361 10.68 5.54 -41.24
CA ASP A 361 11.10 6.82 -41.83
C ASP A 361 12.60 7.08 -41.57
N LYS A 362 13.09 6.81 -40.35
CA LYS A 362 14.52 6.93 -40.01
C LYS A 362 15.40 5.93 -40.79
N ARG A 363 14.91 4.70 -41.03
CA ARG A 363 15.60 3.75 -41.90
C ARG A 363 15.76 4.25 -43.31
N ARG A 364 14.69 4.88 -43.86
CA ARG A 364 14.70 5.41 -45.24
C ARG A 364 15.57 6.64 -45.39
N SER A 365 15.69 7.48 -44.35
CA SER A 365 16.52 8.69 -44.38
C SER A 365 18.02 8.40 -44.27
N ASN A 366 18.39 7.20 -43.82
CA ASN A 366 19.78 6.74 -43.72
C ASN A 366 20.19 5.82 -44.85
N SER A 367 19.31 5.63 -45.87
CA SER A 367 19.58 4.94 -47.12
C SER A 367 19.74 5.94 -48.26
#